data_487d34a01ac82844fafc450df671bf92
#
_entry.id   487d34a01ac82844fafc450df671bf92
#
_cell.length_a   1.000
_cell.length_b   1.000
_cell.length_c   1.000
_cell.angle_alpha   90.00
_cell.angle_beta   90.00
_cell.angle_gamma   90.00
#
_symmetry.space_group_name_H-M   'P 1'
#
loop_
_entity.id
_entity.type
_entity.pdbx_description
1 polymer ?
#
loop_
_entity_poly.entity_id
_entity_poly.type
_entity_poly.pdbx_seq_one_letter_code
_entity_poly.pdbx_strand_id
1 'polypeptide(L)' 'MAEKAPNPVDKHVGSRVRMRRMVLGMSQEKLGRALGLTFQQVQKYEKGANRIGASRLQHIARILQVPVAF' A
#
# COMPACT_ATOMS: atom_id res chain seq x y z
N MET A 1 -17.89 -20.97 -4.41
CA MET A 1 -16.56 -20.57 -4.15
C MET A 1 -16.40 -19.63 -3.00
N ALA A 2 -15.58 -20.01 -2.17
CA ALA A 2 -15.42 -19.26 -0.98
C ALA A 2 -14.80 -17.91 -1.27
N GLU A 3 -15.21 -16.94 -0.51
CA GLU A 3 -14.60 -15.69 -0.54
C GLU A 3 -13.18 -15.77 -0.09
N LYS A 4 -12.29 -15.15 -0.79
CA LYS A 4 -10.92 -15.19 -0.44
C LYS A 4 -10.61 -14.21 0.65
N ALA A 5 -10.07 -14.68 1.73
CA ALA A 5 -9.53 -13.79 2.75
C ALA A 5 -8.28 -13.13 2.19
N PRO A 6 -7.96 -11.91 2.63
CA PRO A 6 -6.71 -11.30 2.23
C PRO A 6 -5.53 -12.17 2.65
N ASN A 7 -4.55 -12.29 1.78
CA ASN A 7 -3.35 -13.04 2.05
C ASN A 7 -2.56 -12.39 3.20
N PRO A 8 -2.10 -13.18 4.18
CA PRO A 8 -1.36 -12.59 5.31
C PRO A 8 -0.15 -11.77 4.90
N VAL A 9 0.54 -12.17 3.83
CA VAL A 9 1.68 -11.40 3.34
C VAL A 9 1.21 -10.06 2.79
N ASP A 10 0.12 -10.07 2.04
CA ASP A 10 -0.42 -8.84 1.48
C ASP A 10 -0.92 -7.90 2.57
N LYS A 11 -1.51 -8.46 3.62
CA LYS A 11 -1.93 -7.66 4.77
C LYS A 11 -0.73 -7.05 5.48
N HIS A 12 0.33 -7.83 5.63
CA HIS A 12 1.54 -7.33 6.27
C HIS A 12 2.15 -6.18 5.48
N VAL A 13 2.30 -6.38 4.17
CA VAL A 13 2.86 -5.35 3.30
C VAL A 13 1.97 -4.11 3.34
N GLY A 14 0.66 -4.29 3.23
CA GLY A 14 -0.28 -3.17 3.27
C GLY A 14 -0.22 -2.40 4.58
N SER A 15 -0.09 -3.11 5.70
CA SER A 15 -0.02 -2.45 7.00
C SER A 15 1.26 -1.64 7.14
N ARG A 16 2.36 -2.11 6.55
CA ARG A 16 3.61 -1.36 6.57
C ARG A 16 3.49 -0.09 5.74
N VAL A 17 2.85 -0.18 4.59
CA VAL A 17 2.60 0.99 3.75
C VAL A 17 1.78 2.02 4.54
N ARG A 18 0.72 1.57 5.19
CA ARG A 18 -0.14 2.45 5.96
C ARG A 18 0.62 3.12 7.09
N MET A 19 1.40 2.33 7.82
CA MET A 19 2.16 2.85 8.94
C MET A 19 3.11 3.95 8.49
N ARG A 20 3.86 3.69 7.43
CA ARG A 20 4.83 4.67 6.97
C ARG A 20 4.15 5.93 6.43
N ARG A 21 3.04 5.74 5.72
CA ARG A 21 2.26 6.87 5.22
C ARG A 21 1.82 7.77 6.39
N MET A 22 1.36 7.15 7.47
CA MET A 22 0.90 7.90 8.63
C MET A 22 2.04 8.60 9.34
N VAL A 23 3.20 7.96 9.42
CA VAL A 23 4.39 8.59 10.00
C VAL A 23 4.75 9.86 9.26
N LEU A 24 4.58 9.84 7.93
CA LEU A 24 4.88 11.01 7.11
C LEU A 24 3.74 12.04 7.11
N GLY A 25 2.64 11.77 7.79
CA GLY A 25 1.51 12.68 7.82
C GLY A 25 0.80 12.79 6.49
N MET A 26 0.88 11.74 5.66
CA MET A 26 0.33 11.76 4.32
C MET A 26 -1.05 11.11 4.29
N SER A 27 -2.00 11.74 3.61
CA SER A 27 -3.32 11.15 3.44
C SER A 27 -3.30 10.07 2.37
N GLN A 28 -4.32 9.20 2.39
CA GLN A 28 -4.48 8.21 1.34
C GLN A 28 -4.68 8.87 -0.01
N GLU A 29 -5.38 9.99 -0.05
CA GLU A 29 -5.58 10.74 -1.29
C GLU A 29 -4.26 11.26 -1.83
N LYS A 30 -3.41 11.77 -0.95
CA LYS A 30 -2.13 12.29 -1.40
C LYS A 30 -1.23 11.20 -1.94
N LEU A 31 -1.19 10.05 -1.26
CA LEU A 31 -0.42 8.92 -1.75
C LEU A 31 -0.98 8.43 -3.07
N GLY A 32 -2.29 8.34 -3.18
CA GLY A 32 -2.93 7.92 -4.43
C GLY A 32 -2.58 8.86 -5.56
N ARG A 33 -2.63 10.16 -5.32
CA ARG A 33 -2.30 11.14 -6.35
C ARG A 33 -0.86 10.99 -6.82
N ALA A 34 0.05 10.76 -5.88
CA ALA A 34 1.45 10.56 -6.23
C ALA A 34 1.67 9.28 -7.05
N LEU A 35 0.81 8.29 -6.87
CA LEU A 35 0.89 7.03 -7.59
C LEU A 35 0.05 7.01 -8.86
N GLY A 36 -0.76 8.02 -9.08
CA GLY A 36 -1.72 8.01 -10.18
C GLY A 36 -2.90 7.10 -9.93
N LEU A 37 -3.28 6.91 -8.67
CA LEU A 37 -4.35 6.01 -8.28
C LEU A 37 -5.39 6.74 -7.45
N THR A 38 -6.59 6.14 -7.33
CA THR A 38 -7.60 6.68 -6.45
C THR A 38 -7.27 6.32 -5.00
N PHE A 39 -7.87 7.05 -4.04
CA PHE A 39 -7.64 6.73 -2.65
C PHE A 39 -8.28 5.39 -2.29
N GLN A 40 -9.34 4.98 -2.99
CA GLN A 40 -9.93 3.67 -2.75
C GLN A 40 -8.95 2.56 -3.08
N GLN A 41 -8.15 2.73 -4.13
CA GLN A 41 -7.14 1.73 -4.46
C GLN A 41 -6.06 1.67 -3.38
N VAL A 42 -5.67 2.83 -2.84
CA VAL A 42 -4.72 2.87 -1.74
C VAL A 42 -5.30 2.14 -0.53
N GLN A 43 -6.58 2.35 -0.23
CA GLN A 43 -7.24 1.63 0.86
C GLN A 43 -7.15 0.13 0.68
N LYS A 44 -7.42 -0.35 -0.53
CA LYS A 44 -7.36 -1.78 -0.82
C LYS A 44 -5.96 -2.33 -0.61
N TYR A 45 -4.96 -1.59 -1.03
CA TYR A 45 -3.57 -1.99 -0.80
C TYR A 45 -3.27 -2.06 0.69
N GLU A 46 -3.67 -1.05 1.44
CA GLU A 46 -3.34 -0.99 2.86
C GLU A 46 -4.04 -2.06 3.68
N LYS A 47 -5.21 -2.50 3.22
CA LYS A 47 -5.93 -3.57 3.89
C LYS A 47 -5.50 -4.96 3.44
N GLY A 48 -4.66 -5.03 2.43
CA GLY A 48 -4.24 -6.32 1.87
C GLY A 48 -5.30 -6.95 0.99
N ALA A 49 -6.35 -6.21 0.64
CA ALA A 49 -7.40 -6.73 -0.24
C ALA A 49 -6.89 -6.93 -1.65
N ASN A 50 -5.92 -6.14 -2.06
CA ASN A 50 -5.25 -6.30 -3.34
C ASN A 50 -3.76 -6.41 -3.10
N ARG A 51 -3.11 -7.29 -3.85
CA ARG A 51 -1.68 -7.45 -3.79
C ARG A 51 -0.99 -6.28 -4.47
N ILE A 52 0.11 -5.82 -3.88
CA ILE A 52 0.92 -4.78 -4.49
C ILE A 52 2.02 -5.47 -5.27
N GLY A 53 2.00 -5.30 -6.59
CA GLY A 53 3.04 -5.88 -7.44
C GLY A 53 4.39 -5.26 -7.18
N ALA A 54 5.44 -5.92 -7.63
CA ALA A 54 6.81 -5.50 -7.33
C ALA A 54 7.11 -4.08 -7.81
N SER A 55 6.69 -3.75 -9.03
CA SER A 55 6.93 -2.40 -9.57
C SER A 55 6.20 -1.34 -8.79
N ARG A 56 4.96 -1.64 -8.43
CA ARG A 56 4.16 -0.69 -7.65
C ARG A 56 4.75 -0.50 -6.26
N LEU A 57 5.23 -1.60 -5.67
CA LEU A 57 5.82 -1.52 -4.35
C LEU A 57 7.10 -0.68 -4.37
N GLN A 58 7.91 -0.82 -5.41
CA GLN A 58 9.08 0.02 -5.57
C GLN A 58 8.70 1.50 -5.65
N HIS A 59 7.66 1.80 -6.40
CA HIS A 59 7.21 3.17 -6.56
C HIS A 59 6.71 3.73 -5.22
N ILE A 60 5.92 2.94 -4.50
CA ILE A 60 5.42 3.33 -3.19
C ILE A 60 6.59 3.57 -2.23
N ALA A 61 7.55 2.66 -2.20
CA ALA A 61 8.70 2.78 -1.31
C ALA A 61 9.47 4.06 -1.57
N ARG A 62 9.61 4.43 -2.84
CA ARG A 62 10.31 5.65 -3.20
C ARG A 62 9.58 6.88 -2.68
N ILE A 63 8.25 6.89 -2.83
CA ILE A 63 7.43 8.01 -2.36
C ILE A 63 7.50 8.08 -0.83
N LEU A 64 7.46 6.95 -0.17
CA LEU A 64 7.47 6.91 1.29
C LEU A 64 8.88 6.96 1.87
N GLN A 65 9.90 6.98 1.03
CA GLN A 65 11.29 7.14 1.44
C GLN A 65 11.77 6.02 2.34
N VAL A 66 11.47 4.78 1.95
CA VAL A 66 11.92 3.58 2.66
C VAL A 66 12.48 2.59 1.65
N PRO A 67 13.35 1.68 2.10
CA PRO A 67 13.78 0.60 1.21
C PRO A 67 12.64 -0.35 0.93
N VAL A 68 12.70 -1.01 -0.22
CA VAL A 68 11.66 -1.97 -0.59
C VAL A 68 11.68 -3.18 0.33
N ALA A 69 12.85 -3.59 0.78
CA ALA A 69 12.97 -4.76 1.63
C ALA A 69 12.49 -4.42 3.04
N PHE A 70 11.27 -4.81 3.36
CA PHE A 70 10.73 -4.61 4.68
C PHE A 70 9.61 -5.59 5.00
#